data_ac7ba56eb29738a90c57b998047a389f
#
_entry.id   ac7ba56eb29738a90c57b998047a389f
#
_cell.length_a   1.000
_cell.length_b   1.000
_cell.length_c   1.000
_cell.angle_alpha   90.00
_cell.angle_beta   90.00
_cell.angle_gamma   90.00
#
_symmetry.space_group_name_H-M   'P 1'
#
loop_
_entity.id
_entity.type
_entity.pdbx_description
1 polymer ?
#
loop_
_entity_poly.entity_id
_entity_poly.type
_entity_poly.pdbx_seq_one_letter_code
_entity_poly.pdbx_strand_id
1 'polypeptide(L)'
;MKRWLAMICVLCCLALSGCAGAEQKGWTQEEWENVIMALASDDEEPVPESRRASFRSGWLPSAEKGFINLLLISSDAPDIDRNFGRADAILVCRTNLWTGETRLLSLPEDALVTLPEAPEPIALRYVNCFGGAGLTARCVNDALNLGISHFCAVNIEAFIEIVDALGGVTMELTEGEAQALDAAPGAQRLNGDQALRYVKLRRPGDGSIRVRALLTAVLRQTAEGGSMKRMVSLADLLLPCVDTNLTTDDIVDLIFALFGQSRPVSFDAMGFSAKDGVLNAELAAQSREFLYGGE
;
A
#
# COMPACT_ATOMS: atom_id res chain seq x y z
N MET A 1 -33.21 -25.02 24.39
CA MET A 1 -32.67 -24.35 23.21
C MET A 1 -31.21 -23.82 23.38
N LYS A 2 -30.87 -23.13 24.48
CA LYS A 2 -29.49 -22.57 24.68
C LYS A 2 -28.35 -23.60 24.76
N ARG A 3 -28.62 -24.83 25.23
CA ARG A 3 -27.61 -25.89 25.34
C ARG A 3 -27.28 -26.58 24.01
N TRP A 4 -28.19 -26.57 23.05
CA TRP A 4 -27.98 -27.12 21.70
C TRP A 4 -27.20 -26.18 20.81
N LEU A 5 -27.38 -24.85 20.93
CA LEU A 5 -26.56 -23.88 20.21
C LEU A 5 -25.08 -23.91 20.66
N ALA A 6 -24.83 -24.08 21.96
CA ALA A 6 -23.47 -24.22 22.48
C ALA A 6 -22.75 -25.48 21.93
N MET A 7 -23.49 -26.60 21.78
CA MET A 7 -22.96 -27.83 21.25
C MET A 7 -22.68 -27.75 19.74
N ILE A 8 -23.51 -27.02 19.00
CA ILE A 8 -23.28 -26.76 17.55
C ILE A 8 -22.07 -25.85 17.37
N CYS A 9 -21.88 -24.81 18.18
CA CYS A 9 -20.68 -23.96 18.15
C CYS A 9 -19.41 -24.74 18.48
N VAL A 10 -19.43 -25.66 19.46
CA VAL A 10 -18.27 -26.51 19.79
C VAL A 10 -17.98 -27.51 18.66
N LEU A 11 -19.00 -28.09 18.02
CA LEU A 11 -18.83 -28.97 16.87
C LEU A 11 -18.35 -28.21 15.62
N CYS A 12 -18.78 -26.98 15.37
CA CYS A 12 -18.23 -26.10 14.32
C CYS A 12 -16.77 -25.71 14.62
N CYS A 13 -16.43 -25.42 15.88
CA CYS A 13 -15.03 -25.13 16.25
C CYS A 13 -14.13 -26.37 16.12
N LEU A 14 -14.64 -27.58 16.39
CA LEU A 14 -13.91 -28.84 16.21
C LEU A 14 -13.79 -29.23 14.74
N ALA A 15 -14.75 -28.88 13.89
CA ALA A 15 -14.67 -29.08 12.43
C ALA A 15 -13.72 -28.08 11.76
N LEU A 16 -13.55 -26.88 12.34
CA LEU A 16 -12.57 -25.88 11.90
C LEU A 16 -11.14 -26.17 12.42
N SER A 17 -11.00 -26.95 13.51
CA SER A 17 -9.68 -27.41 13.98
C SER A 17 -9.18 -28.67 13.28
N GLY A 18 -9.93 -29.21 12.35
CA GLY A 18 -9.56 -30.38 11.52
C GLY A 18 -8.77 -30.06 10.24
N CYS A 19 -8.51 -28.79 9.94
CA CYS A 19 -7.44 -28.40 9.04
C CYS A 19 -6.11 -28.46 9.81
N ALA A 20 -5.75 -29.69 10.24
CA ALA A 20 -4.38 -30.02 10.64
C ALA A 20 -3.47 -29.65 9.48
N GLY A 21 -2.49 -28.80 9.77
CA GLY A 21 -1.53 -28.31 8.81
C GLY A 21 -1.02 -29.41 7.89
N ALA A 22 -1.40 -29.33 6.64
CA ALA A 22 -0.51 -29.78 5.61
C ALA A 22 0.75 -28.93 5.83
N GLU A 23 1.87 -29.55 6.21
CA GLU A 23 3.18 -28.92 6.15
C GLU A 23 3.27 -28.31 4.76
N GLN A 24 3.25 -27.00 4.70
CA GLN A 24 3.30 -26.31 3.44
C GLN A 24 4.68 -26.52 2.90
N LYS A 25 4.77 -27.40 1.94
CA LYS A 25 6.00 -27.75 1.25
C LYS A 25 6.50 -26.46 0.59
N GLY A 26 7.69 -26.00 0.90
CA GLY A 26 8.32 -24.86 0.24
C GLY A 26 8.27 -24.98 -1.28
N TRP A 27 8.56 -23.91 -1.98
CA TRP A 27 8.59 -23.91 -3.44
C TRP A 27 9.65 -24.88 -3.95
N THR A 28 9.29 -25.74 -4.91
CA THR A 28 10.29 -26.47 -5.68
C THR A 28 10.99 -25.52 -6.64
N GLN A 29 12.21 -25.84 -7.06
CA GLN A 29 12.95 -25.00 -8.01
C GLN A 29 12.18 -24.80 -9.33
N GLU A 30 11.55 -25.86 -9.84
CA GLU A 30 10.75 -25.82 -11.07
C GLU A 30 9.49 -24.93 -10.93
N GLU A 31 8.77 -25.05 -9.82
CA GLU A 31 7.61 -24.18 -9.54
C GLU A 31 8.03 -22.72 -9.46
N TRP A 32 9.16 -22.44 -8.81
CA TRP A 32 9.70 -21.08 -8.67
C TRP A 32 10.10 -20.50 -10.02
N GLU A 33 10.85 -21.24 -10.84
CA GLU A 33 11.26 -20.81 -12.18
C GLU A 33 10.06 -20.52 -13.08
N ASN A 34 9.02 -21.36 -13.04
CA ASN A 34 7.79 -21.14 -13.80
C ASN A 34 7.08 -19.85 -13.38
N VAL A 35 6.99 -19.57 -12.09
CA VAL A 35 6.36 -18.34 -11.59
C VAL A 35 7.21 -17.12 -11.97
N ILE A 36 8.53 -17.17 -11.85
CA ILE A 36 9.41 -16.07 -12.27
C ILE A 36 9.28 -15.77 -13.76
N MET A 37 9.17 -16.81 -14.61
CA MET A 37 8.93 -16.63 -16.05
C MET A 37 7.55 -15.99 -16.31
N ALA A 38 6.50 -16.44 -15.62
CA ALA A 38 5.16 -15.86 -15.74
C ALA A 38 5.12 -14.39 -15.28
N LEU A 39 5.80 -14.06 -14.18
CA LEU A 39 5.96 -12.67 -13.73
C LEU A 39 6.68 -11.78 -14.77
N ALA A 40 7.64 -12.34 -15.50
CA ALA A 40 8.38 -11.62 -16.53
C ALA A 40 7.59 -11.46 -17.85
N SER A 41 6.61 -12.35 -18.12
CA SER A 41 5.80 -12.36 -19.35
C SER A 41 4.53 -11.51 -19.27
N ASP A 42 4.32 -10.77 -18.19
CA ASP A 42 3.10 -9.97 -17.95
C ASP A 42 1.80 -10.77 -17.85
N ASP A 43 1.88 -12.05 -17.44
CA ASP A 43 0.69 -12.85 -17.16
C ASP A 43 -0.17 -12.18 -16.08
N GLU A 44 -1.49 -12.16 -16.28
CA GLU A 44 -2.44 -11.54 -15.34
C GLU A 44 -2.46 -12.28 -13.99
N GLU A 45 -2.23 -13.59 -13.98
CA GLU A 45 -2.24 -14.41 -12.77
C GLU A 45 -0.99 -15.33 -12.66
N PRO A 46 0.21 -14.76 -12.46
CA PRO A 46 1.46 -15.52 -12.48
C PRO A 46 1.61 -16.49 -11.32
N VAL A 47 0.88 -16.28 -10.20
CA VAL A 47 0.95 -17.11 -9.00
C VAL A 47 -0.33 -17.93 -8.84
N PRO A 48 -0.28 -19.27 -8.77
CA PRO A 48 -1.46 -20.11 -8.58
C PRO A 48 -2.23 -19.77 -7.30
N GLU A 49 -3.57 -19.76 -7.35
CA GLU A 49 -4.43 -19.40 -6.21
C GLU A 49 -4.16 -20.26 -4.97
N SER A 50 -3.87 -21.56 -5.15
CA SER A 50 -3.50 -22.48 -4.07
C SER A 50 -2.25 -22.05 -3.30
N ARG A 51 -1.33 -21.36 -3.96
CA ARG A 51 -0.11 -20.81 -3.34
C ARG A 51 -0.35 -19.44 -2.69
N ARG A 52 -1.29 -18.64 -3.21
CA ARG A 52 -1.66 -17.34 -2.62
C ARG A 52 -2.34 -17.48 -1.25
N ALA A 53 -3.20 -18.46 -1.07
CA ALA A 53 -3.93 -18.66 0.18
C ALA A 53 -3.03 -18.85 1.39
N SER A 54 -1.82 -19.36 1.22
CA SER A 54 -0.86 -19.62 2.29
C SER A 54 -0.30 -18.36 2.95
N PHE A 55 -0.33 -17.25 2.23
CA PHE A 55 0.26 -15.99 2.69
C PHE A 55 -0.76 -15.00 3.30
N ARG A 56 -2.06 -15.33 3.26
CA ARG A 56 -3.13 -14.46 3.77
C ARG A 56 -3.23 -14.37 5.29
N SER A 57 -2.64 -15.30 6.05
CA SER A 57 -2.77 -15.36 7.50
C SER A 57 -1.89 -14.32 8.18
N GLY A 58 -2.54 -13.30 8.72
CA GLY A 58 -2.04 -12.09 9.32
C GLY A 58 -0.87 -12.25 10.28
N TRP A 59 0.15 -11.41 10.04
CA TRP A 59 1.35 -11.35 10.88
C TRP A 59 1.96 -9.96 10.89
N LEU A 60 1.08 -8.96 10.81
CA LEU A 60 1.51 -7.60 11.04
C LEU A 60 1.57 -7.35 12.56
N PRO A 61 2.51 -6.52 13.03
CA PRO A 61 2.59 -6.14 14.43
C PRO A 61 1.34 -5.39 14.86
N SER A 62 1.07 -5.36 16.17
CA SER A 62 0.04 -4.50 16.72
C SER A 62 0.37 -3.04 16.45
N ALA A 63 -0.66 -2.22 16.21
CA ALA A 63 -0.49 -0.80 16.01
C ALA A 63 0.16 -0.15 17.25
N GLU A 64 1.07 0.78 17.00
CA GLU A 64 1.66 1.62 18.04
C GLU A 64 0.63 2.64 18.51
N LYS A 65 0.50 2.81 19.84
CA LYS A 65 -0.50 3.72 20.39
C LYS A 65 -0.27 5.16 19.93
N GLY A 66 -1.27 5.77 19.33
CA GLY A 66 -1.23 7.14 18.82
C GLY A 66 -0.55 7.31 17.46
N PHE A 67 -0.20 6.21 16.80
CA PHE A 67 0.38 6.22 15.48
C PHE A 67 -0.29 5.19 14.57
N ILE A 68 -0.40 5.52 13.30
CA ILE A 68 -0.73 4.57 12.24
C ILE A 68 0.44 4.48 11.28
N ASN A 69 1.04 3.27 11.19
CA ASN A 69 2.05 2.91 10.20
C ASN A 69 1.36 2.09 9.12
N LEU A 70 1.12 2.73 7.97
CA LEU A 70 0.31 2.22 6.87
C LEU A 70 1.18 1.98 5.64
N LEU A 71 1.11 0.78 5.05
CA LEU A 71 1.64 0.53 3.72
C LEU A 71 0.58 0.90 2.68
N LEU A 72 0.93 1.78 1.76
CA LEU A 72 0.11 2.15 0.61
C LEU A 72 0.67 1.46 -0.63
N ILE A 73 -0.19 0.76 -1.37
CA ILE A 73 0.18 0.07 -2.61
C ILE A 73 -0.75 0.51 -3.73
N SER A 74 -0.17 0.85 -4.88
CA SER A 74 -0.90 0.89 -6.15
C SER A 74 -0.58 -0.39 -6.93
N SER A 75 -1.61 -1.13 -7.34
CA SER A 75 -1.50 -2.42 -8.00
C SER A 75 -2.07 -2.39 -9.41
N ASP A 76 -1.49 -3.18 -10.31
CA ASP A 76 -2.02 -3.41 -11.67
C ASP A 76 -3.10 -4.50 -11.72
N ALA A 77 -3.56 -5.00 -10.57
CA ALA A 77 -4.62 -5.99 -10.49
C ALA A 77 -5.90 -5.51 -11.17
N PRO A 78 -6.56 -6.33 -12.01
CA PRO A 78 -7.79 -5.96 -12.68
C PRO A 78 -9.01 -5.92 -11.73
N ASP A 79 -8.95 -6.64 -10.61
CA ASP A 79 -10.02 -6.79 -9.63
C ASP A 79 -9.51 -6.46 -8.23
N ILE A 80 -10.20 -5.54 -7.52
CA ILE A 80 -9.81 -5.13 -6.17
C ILE A 80 -10.04 -6.24 -5.14
N ASP A 81 -11.04 -7.09 -5.31
CA ASP A 81 -11.32 -8.22 -4.43
C ASP A 81 -10.22 -9.29 -4.50
N ARG A 82 -9.46 -9.29 -5.60
CA ARG A 82 -8.31 -10.14 -5.88
C ARG A 82 -7.07 -9.32 -6.16
N ASN A 83 -6.72 -8.41 -5.27
CA ASN A 83 -5.63 -7.46 -5.44
C ASN A 83 -4.24 -8.14 -5.34
N PHE A 84 -3.99 -9.09 -6.22
CA PHE A 84 -2.73 -9.84 -6.36
C PHE A 84 -1.92 -9.43 -7.61
N GLY A 85 -2.12 -8.23 -8.12
CA GLY A 85 -1.31 -7.66 -9.18
C GLY A 85 0.08 -7.25 -8.72
N ARG A 86 0.91 -6.80 -9.66
CA ARG A 86 2.20 -6.20 -9.35
C ARG A 86 2.02 -4.85 -8.68
N ALA A 87 2.86 -4.54 -7.71
CA ALA A 87 2.84 -3.24 -7.05
C ALA A 87 3.64 -2.21 -7.89
N ASP A 88 2.93 -1.25 -8.49
CA ASP A 88 3.52 -0.17 -9.29
C ASP A 88 4.05 1.00 -8.44
N ALA A 89 3.53 1.14 -7.22
CA ALA A 89 4.01 2.09 -6.23
C ALA A 89 3.85 1.50 -4.82
N ILE A 90 4.86 1.69 -4.00
CA ILE A 90 4.92 1.18 -2.62
C ILE A 90 5.40 2.31 -1.73
N LEU A 91 4.54 2.75 -0.81
CA LEU A 91 4.85 3.83 0.14
C LEU A 91 4.53 3.40 1.57
N VAL A 92 5.36 3.83 2.51
CA VAL A 92 5.06 3.74 3.94
C VAL A 92 4.61 5.12 4.42
N CYS A 93 3.46 5.17 5.06
CA CYS A 93 2.89 6.37 5.64
C CYS A 93 2.85 6.19 7.16
N ARG A 94 3.54 7.07 7.91
CA ARG A 94 3.44 7.16 9.36
C ARG A 94 2.71 8.43 9.73
N THR A 95 1.57 8.29 10.41
CA THR A 95 0.75 9.42 10.89
C THR A 95 0.72 9.42 12.42
N ASN A 96 1.09 10.55 13.00
CA ASN A 96 0.88 10.82 14.42
C ASN A 96 -0.57 11.28 14.62
N LEU A 97 -1.36 10.50 15.34
CA LEU A 97 -2.80 10.75 15.53
C LEU A 97 -3.09 11.94 16.44
N TRP A 98 -2.12 12.38 17.24
CA TRP A 98 -2.30 13.55 18.12
C TRP A 98 -1.97 14.88 17.43
N THR A 99 -1.00 14.88 16.50
CA THR A 99 -0.52 16.10 15.85
C THR A 99 -0.97 16.22 14.40
N GLY A 100 -1.35 15.11 13.77
CA GLY A 100 -1.61 15.01 12.33
C GLY A 100 -0.33 15.02 11.48
N GLU A 101 0.86 15.07 12.08
CA GLU A 101 2.12 14.97 11.34
C GLU A 101 2.18 13.65 10.58
N THR A 102 2.41 13.73 9.28
CA THR A 102 2.44 12.56 8.40
C THR A 102 3.72 12.54 7.59
N ARG A 103 4.43 11.42 7.64
CA ARG A 103 5.66 11.19 6.89
C ARG A 103 5.46 10.08 5.86
N LEU A 104 5.84 10.37 4.62
CA LEU A 104 5.69 9.48 3.46
C LEU A 104 7.05 9.01 2.99
N LEU A 105 7.29 7.71 3.02
CA LEU A 105 8.50 7.06 2.54
C LEU A 105 8.17 6.22 1.30
N SER A 106 8.74 6.57 0.15
CA SER A 106 8.63 5.75 -1.06
C SER A 106 9.70 4.67 -1.08
N LEU A 107 9.29 3.43 -1.32
CA LEU A 107 10.20 2.30 -1.49
C LEU A 107 10.38 2.01 -2.98
N PRO A 108 11.61 1.59 -3.39
CA PRO A 108 11.85 1.17 -4.76
C PRO A 108 11.13 -0.15 -5.05
N GLU A 109 10.31 -0.17 -6.07
CA GLU A 109 9.56 -1.36 -6.48
C GLU A 109 10.45 -2.53 -6.96
N ASP A 110 11.65 -2.21 -7.46
CA ASP A 110 12.63 -3.19 -7.93
C ASP A 110 13.60 -3.67 -6.83
N ALA A 111 13.47 -3.17 -5.60
CA ALA A 111 14.31 -3.61 -4.48
C ALA A 111 14.05 -5.08 -4.16
N LEU A 112 15.13 -5.83 -3.96
CA LEU A 112 15.04 -7.25 -3.63
C LEU A 112 14.70 -7.46 -2.15
N VAL A 113 13.76 -8.35 -1.90
CA VAL A 113 13.34 -8.80 -0.57
C VAL A 113 13.26 -10.30 -0.51
N THR A 114 13.44 -10.86 0.69
CA THR A 114 13.23 -12.29 0.92
C THR A 114 11.74 -12.56 1.09
N LEU A 115 11.21 -13.43 0.24
CA LEU A 115 9.86 -13.95 0.37
C LEU A 115 9.91 -15.22 1.23
N PRO A 116 9.01 -15.41 2.23
CA PRO A 116 8.97 -16.65 3.00
C PRO A 116 8.87 -17.88 2.10
N GLU A 117 9.67 -18.90 2.39
CA GLU A 117 9.72 -20.19 1.66
C GLU A 117 10.21 -20.09 0.20
N ALA A 118 10.55 -18.93 -0.31
CA ALA A 118 11.15 -18.79 -1.63
C ALA A 118 12.64 -19.13 -1.61
N PRO A 119 13.16 -19.78 -2.66
CA PRO A 119 14.58 -20.16 -2.74
C PRO A 119 15.50 -18.96 -2.94
N GLU A 120 15.00 -17.85 -3.52
CA GLU A 120 15.77 -16.67 -3.88
C GLU A 120 15.00 -15.37 -3.57
N PRO A 121 15.71 -14.25 -3.33
CA PRO A 121 15.07 -12.95 -3.21
C PRO A 121 14.36 -12.53 -4.49
N ILE A 122 13.27 -11.78 -4.33
CA ILE A 122 12.44 -11.29 -5.43
C ILE A 122 12.25 -9.78 -5.35
N ALA A 123 12.01 -9.12 -6.48
CA ALA A 123 11.70 -7.69 -6.49
C ALA A 123 10.38 -7.41 -5.72
N LEU A 124 10.40 -6.37 -4.90
CA LEU A 124 9.32 -6.00 -4.00
C LEU A 124 7.98 -5.85 -4.72
N ARG A 125 8.00 -5.34 -5.98
CA ARG A 125 6.80 -5.23 -6.83
C ARG A 125 6.03 -6.54 -7.01
N TYR A 126 6.73 -7.67 -7.01
CA TYR A 126 6.13 -8.98 -7.25
C TYR A 126 5.57 -9.63 -5.97
N VAL A 127 5.98 -9.18 -4.79
CA VAL A 127 5.53 -9.76 -3.52
C VAL A 127 4.01 -9.73 -3.40
N ASN A 128 3.38 -8.65 -3.90
CA ASN A 128 1.92 -8.51 -3.88
C ASN A 128 1.20 -9.61 -4.69
N CYS A 129 1.81 -10.16 -5.75
CA CYS A 129 1.25 -11.26 -6.51
C CYS A 129 1.12 -12.56 -5.70
N PHE A 130 1.95 -12.74 -4.67
CA PHE A 130 1.98 -13.97 -3.85
C PHE A 130 0.99 -13.94 -2.68
N GLY A 131 0.81 -12.80 -2.04
CA GLY A 131 -0.01 -12.74 -0.83
C GLY A 131 -0.63 -11.39 -0.54
N GLY A 132 -0.73 -10.52 -1.55
CA GLY A 132 -1.37 -9.20 -1.44
C GLY A 132 -0.57 -8.23 -0.58
N ALA A 133 -1.23 -7.13 -0.21
CA ALA A 133 -0.63 -6.04 0.53
C ALA A 133 -0.16 -6.46 1.95
N GLY A 134 -0.83 -7.42 2.57
CA GLY A 134 -0.44 -7.95 3.89
C GLY A 134 0.92 -8.65 3.86
N LEU A 135 1.19 -9.48 2.84
CA LEU A 135 2.50 -10.12 2.67
C LEU A 135 3.57 -9.09 2.32
N THR A 136 3.24 -8.12 1.46
CA THR A 136 4.17 -7.03 1.12
C THR A 136 4.58 -6.23 2.35
N ALA A 137 3.63 -5.87 3.22
CA ALA A 137 3.89 -5.18 4.48
C ALA A 137 4.80 -6.01 5.41
N ARG A 138 4.58 -7.32 5.47
CA ARG A 138 5.44 -8.23 6.24
C ARG A 138 6.87 -8.25 5.69
N CYS A 139 7.07 -8.45 4.39
CA CYS A 139 8.40 -8.47 3.79
C CYS A 139 9.15 -7.14 3.99
N VAL A 140 8.43 -6.00 3.93
CA VAL A 140 8.99 -4.68 4.23
C VAL A 140 9.37 -4.58 5.71
N ASN A 141 8.53 -5.06 6.63
CA ASN A 141 8.86 -5.08 8.07
C ASN A 141 10.08 -5.96 8.35
N ASP A 142 10.15 -7.16 7.75
CA ASP A 142 11.27 -8.09 7.93
C ASP A 142 12.59 -7.48 7.42
N ALA A 143 12.54 -6.69 6.33
CA ALA A 143 13.72 -6.04 5.77
C ALA A 143 14.13 -4.75 6.48
N LEU A 144 13.16 -3.89 6.86
CA LEU A 144 13.41 -2.52 7.31
C LEU A 144 13.01 -2.25 8.77
N ASN A 145 12.28 -3.15 9.40
CA ASN A 145 11.76 -3.03 10.78
C ASN A 145 10.99 -1.70 11.00
N LEU A 146 9.99 -1.42 10.15
CA LEU A 146 9.22 -0.18 10.16
C LEU A 146 7.91 -0.26 10.96
N GLY A 147 7.61 -1.38 11.61
CA GLY A 147 6.42 -1.52 12.44
C GLY A 147 5.11 -1.26 11.68
N ILE A 148 5.06 -1.58 10.39
CA ILE A 148 3.85 -1.44 9.56
C ILE A 148 2.78 -2.37 10.13
N SER A 149 1.68 -1.81 10.59
CA SER A 149 0.55 -2.53 11.19
C SER A 149 -0.67 -2.56 10.28
N HIS A 150 -0.74 -1.65 9.32
CA HIS A 150 -1.87 -1.52 8.41
C HIS A 150 -1.41 -1.46 6.96
N PHE A 151 -2.33 -1.80 6.05
CA PHE A 151 -2.14 -1.62 4.62
C PHE A 151 -3.40 -1.07 3.95
N CYS A 152 -3.21 -0.42 2.83
CA CYS A 152 -4.26 0.00 1.91
C CYS A 152 -3.73 -0.15 0.48
N ALA A 153 -4.38 -0.99 -0.31
CA ALA A 153 -4.03 -1.23 -1.69
C ALA A 153 -5.16 -0.76 -2.60
N VAL A 154 -4.81 -0.10 -3.69
CA VAL A 154 -5.72 0.38 -4.72
C VAL A 154 -5.30 -0.17 -6.07
N ASN A 155 -6.26 -0.51 -6.92
CA ASN A 155 -6.01 -0.79 -8.33
C ASN A 155 -6.14 0.49 -9.17
N ILE A 156 -5.90 0.36 -10.48
CA ILE A 156 -5.95 1.50 -11.41
C ILE A 156 -7.33 2.15 -11.45
N GLU A 157 -8.40 1.36 -11.47
CA GLU A 157 -9.77 1.87 -11.51
C GLU A 157 -10.12 2.64 -10.24
N ALA A 158 -9.86 2.03 -9.07
CA ALA A 158 -10.06 2.69 -7.78
C ALA A 158 -9.25 4.00 -7.67
N PHE A 159 -8.00 4.02 -8.16
CA PHE A 159 -7.19 5.23 -8.17
C PHE A 159 -7.86 6.37 -8.95
N ILE A 160 -8.38 6.08 -10.15
CA ILE A 160 -9.10 7.07 -10.98
C ILE A 160 -10.34 7.58 -10.24
N GLU A 161 -11.17 6.66 -9.72
CA GLU A 161 -12.38 7.00 -8.98
C GLU A 161 -12.10 7.86 -7.73
N ILE A 162 -11.05 7.53 -6.97
CA ILE A 162 -10.62 8.31 -5.80
C ILE A 162 -10.27 9.75 -6.18
N VAL A 163 -9.45 9.94 -7.21
CA VAL A 163 -9.04 11.28 -7.66
C VAL A 163 -10.26 12.08 -8.16
N ASP A 164 -11.15 11.46 -8.91
CA ASP A 164 -12.36 12.11 -9.43
C ASP A 164 -13.37 12.45 -8.33
N ALA A 165 -13.55 11.57 -7.33
CA ALA A 165 -14.40 11.83 -6.16
C ALA A 165 -13.89 13.00 -5.31
N LEU A 166 -12.56 13.19 -5.23
CA LEU A 166 -11.93 14.36 -4.62
C LEU A 166 -12.11 15.63 -5.46
N GLY A 167 -12.61 15.52 -6.68
CA GLY A 167 -12.80 16.60 -7.64
C GLY A 167 -11.50 16.96 -8.37
N GLY A 168 -10.58 16.02 -8.52
CA GLY A 168 -9.26 16.21 -9.13
C GLY A 168 -8.20 16.70 -8.15
N VAL A 169 -6.95 16.67 -8.59
CA VAL A 169 -5.77 17.11 -7.82
C VAL A 169 -5.02 18.21 -8.57
N THR A 170 -4.64 19.28 -7.86
CA THR A 170 -3.85 20.37 -8.43
C THR A 170 -2.36 20.04 -8.32
N MET A 171 -1.68 20.01 -9.48
CA MET A 171 -0.25 19.72 -9.61
C MET A 171 0.45 20.87 -10.34
N GLU A 172 1.70 21.18 -9.92
CA GLU A 172 2.59 22.06 -10.65
C GLU A 172 3.33 21.23 -11.71
N LEU A 173 2.96 21.44 -12.98
CA LEU A 173 3.53 20.72 -14.11
C LEU A 173 4.72 21.47 -14.69
N THR A 174 5.84 20.75 -14.87
CA THR A 174 6.95 21.22 -15.71
C THR A 174 6.53 21.25 -17.18
N GLU A 175 7.27 21.97 -18.04
CA GLU A 175 7.00 22.01 -19.50
C GLU A 175 6.95 20.61 -20.14
N GLY A 176 7.87 19.70 -19.74
CA GLY A 176 7.89 18.34 -20.26
C GLY A 176 6.72 17.48 -19.79
N GLU A 177 6.27 17.64 -18.56
CA GLU A 177 5.09 16.94 -18.03
C GLU A 177 3.81 17.48 -18.66
N ALA A 178 3.69 18.80 -18.78
CA ALA A 178 2.58 19.45 -19.44
C ALA A 178 2.42 18.99 -20.89
N GLN A 179 3.53 18.95 -21.66
CA GLN A 179 3.53 18.44 -23.02
C GLN A 179 3.08 16.96 -23.09
N ALA A 180 3.54 16.11 -22.17
CA ALA A 180 3.17 14.69 -22.13
C ALA A 180 1.69 14.46 -21.73
N LEU A 181 1.08 15.43 -21.07
CA LEU A 181 -0.32 15.38 -20.61
C LEU A 181 -1.29 16.17 -21.51
N ASP A 182 -0.79 16.78 -22.59
CA ASP A 182 -1.54 17.71 -23.46
C ASP A 182 -2.15 18.87 -22.63
N ALA A 183 -1.38 19.41 -21.68
CA ALA A 183 -1.77 20.47 -20.77
C ALA A 183 -0.84 21.70 -20.86
N ALA A 184 -1.16 22.78 -20.18
CA ALA A 184 -0.28 23.92 -20.01
C ALA A 184 0.69 23.69 -18.82
N PRO A 185 1.93 24.25 -18.86
CA PRO A 185 2.82 24.23 -17.69
C PRO A 185 2.28 25.08 -16.54
N GLY A 186 2.77 24.83 -15.31
CA GLY A 186 2.34 25.49 -14.09
C GLY A 186 1.19 24.73 -13.40
N ALA A 187 0.42 25.42 -12.58
CA ALA A 187 -0.65 24.85 -11.80
C ALA A 187 -1.79 24.32 -12.69
N GLN A 188 -2.00 23.02 -12.68
CA GLN A 188 -3.05 22.33 -13.44
C GLN A 188 -3.86 21.42 -12.53
N ARG A 189 -5.18 21.40 -12.70
CA ARG A 189 -6.06 20.46 -12.00
C ARG A 189 -6.26 19.22 -12.86
N LEU A 190 -5.70 18.11 -12.39
CA LEU A 190 -5.76 16.82 -13.06
C LEU A 190 -6.97 16.03 -12.58
N ASN A 191 -7.74 15.46 -13.50
CA ASN A 191 -8.74 14.43 -13.20
C ASN A 191 -8.03 13.06 -12.99
N GLY A 192 -8.80 11.99 -12.71
CA GLY A 192 -8.26 10.66 -12.44
C GLY A 192 -7.40 10.11 -13.57
N ASP A 193 -7.87 10.20 -14.82
CA ASP A 193 -7.11 9.76 -16.00
C ASP A 193 -5.82 10.55 -16.21
N GLN A 194 -5.88 11.87 -16.06
CA GLN A 194 -4.71 12.73 -16.17
C GLN A 194 -3.70 12.47 -15.03
N ALA A 195 -4.19 12.27 -13.81
CA ALA A 195 -3.36 11.90 -12.67
C ALA A 195 -2.68 10.54 -12.88
N LEU A 196 -3.40 9.55 -13.44
CA LEU A 196 -2.83 8.26 -13.82
C LEU A 196 -1.74 8.41 -14.89
N ARG A 197 -2.00 9.19 -15.94
CA ARG A 197 -0.98 9.50 -16.95
C ARG A 197 0.22 10.20 -16.33
N TYR A 198 0.03 11.13 -15.41
CA TYR A 198 1.11 11.82 -14.71
C TYR A 198 2.02 10.87 -13.93
N VAL A 199 1.44 9.96 -13.11
CA VAL A 199 2.25 9.00 -12.34
C VAL A 199 2.95 7.97 -13.21
N LYS A 200 2.41 7.67 -14.39
CA LYS A 200 3.01 6.78 -15.40
C LYS A 200 4.10 7.43 -16.26
N LEU A 201 4.34 8.74 -16.15
CA LEU A 201 5.45 9.42 -16.83
C LEU A 201 6.80 9.00 -16.20
N ARG A 202 7.20 7.76 -16.40
CA ARG A 202 8.43 7.21 -15.81
C ARG A 202 9.67 7.76 -16.53
N ARG A 203 10.66 8.20 -15.73
CA ARG A 203 12.06 8.34 -16.17
C ARG A 203 12.88 7.29 -15.42
N PRO A 204 13.94 6.75 -16.02
CA PRO A 204 14.87 5.87 -15.33
C PRO A 204 15.35 6.53 -14.02
N GLY A 205 15.15 5.86 -12.88
CA GLY A 205 15.55 6.34 -11.56
C GLY A 205 14.55 7.23 -10.81
N ASP A 206 13.40 7.57 -11.42
CA ASP A 206 12.37 8.42 -10.76
C ASP A 206 11.55 7.65 -9.70
N GLY A 207 11.55 6.30 -9.75
CA GLY A 207 10.82 5.46 -8.79
C GLY A 207 9.39 5.97 -8.52
N SER A 208 9.00 5.95 -7.25
CA SER A 208 7.69 6.46 -6.80
C SER A 208 7.64 7.99 -6.59
N ILE A 209 8.55 8.79 -7.16
CA ILE A 209 8.63 10.26 -6.92
C ILE A 209 7.31 10.94 -7.31
N ARG A 210 6.73 10.60 -8.48
CA ARG A 210 5.48 11.22 -8.94
C ARG A 210 4.28 10.76 -8.14
N VAL A 211 4.23 9.49 -7.77
CA VAL A 211 3.17 8.98 -6.90
C VAL A 211 3.22 9.68 -5.55
N ARG A 212 4.40 9.83 -4.97
CA ARG A 212 4.60 10.58 -3.72
C ARG A 212 4.22 12.05 -3.85
N ALA A 213 4.63 12.72 -4.93
CA ALA A 213 4.27 14.12 -5.20
C ALA A 213 2.76 14.30 -5.32
N LEU A 214 2.09 13.42 -6.07
CA LEU A 214 0.64 13.43 -6.24
C LEU A 214 -0.07 13.16 -4.90
N LEU A 215 0.34 12.14 -4.15
CA LEU A 215 -0.24 11.81 -2.85
C LEU A 215 -0.06 12.99 -1.86
N THR A 216 1.11 13.63 -1.85
CA THR A 216 1.36 14.81 -1.03
C THR A 216 0.41 15.96 -1.41
N ALA A 217 0.19 16.18 -2.72
CA ALA A 217 -0.73 17.21 -3.21
C ALA A 217 -2.19 16.89 -2.83
N VAL A 218 -2.61 15.62 -2.95
CA VAL A 218 -3.94 15.15 -2.50
C VAL A 218 -4.13 15.41 -1.02
N LEU A 219 -3.19 15.01 -0.18
CA LEU A 219 -3.27 15.17 1.27
C LEU A 219 -3.34 16.66 1.66
N ARG A 220 -2.49 17.53 1.07
CA ARG A 220 -2.51 18.98 1.33
C ARG A 220 -3.83 19.61 0.89
N GLN A 221 -4.25 19.37 -0.35
CA GLN A 221 -5.50 19.92 -0.88
C GLN A 221 -6.71 19.49 -0.05
N THR A 222 -6.71 18.26 0.42
CA THR A 222 -7.79 17.71 1.24
C THR A 222 -7.78 18.32 2.64
N ALA A 223 -6.60 18.51 3.24
CA ALA A 223 -6.44 19.16 4.55
C ALA A 223 -6.85 20.64 4.51
N GLU A 224 -6.52 21.37 3.43
CA GLU A 224 -6.83 22.79 3.28
C GLU A 224 -8.31 23.06 2.94
N GLY A 225 -8.95 22.19 2.17
CA GLY A 225 -10.30 22.42 1.62
C GLY A 225 -11.39 21.50 2.17
N GLY A 226 -11.04 20.53 3.01
CA GLY A 226 -11.94 19.48 3.48
C GLY A 226 -12.70 19.85 4.75
N SER A 227 -14.03 19.67 4.77
CA SER A 227 -14.77 19.57 6.03
C SER A 227 -14.75 18.12 6.51
N MET A 228 -14.71 17.91 7.82
CA MET A 228 -14.81 16.58 8.46
C MET A 228 -15.96 15.74 7.85
N LYS A 229 -17.15 16.36 7.70
CA LYS A 229 -18.31 15.68 7.13
C LYS A 229 -18.06 15.19 5.69
N ARG A 230 -17.34 15.98 4.87
CA ARG A 230 -17.00 15.57 3.50
C ARG A 230 -16.02 14.41 3.52
N MET A 231 -15.04 14.41 4.43
CA MET A 231 -14.06 13.32 4.54
C MET A 231 -14.69 12.00 4.97
N VAL A 232 -15.60 12.02 5.94
CA VAL A 232 -16.36 10.84 6.33
C VAL A 232 -17.18 10.31 5.15
N SER A 233 -17.89 11.18 4.43
CA SER A 233 -18.69 10.75 3.26
C SER A 233 -17.82 10.19 2.13
N LEU A 234 -16.61 10.73 1.93
CA LEU A 234 -15.66 10.19 0.95
C LEU A 234 -15.10 8.83 1.39
N ALA A 235 -14.78 8.66 2.68
CA ALA A 235 -14.32 7.38 3.20
C ALA A 235 -15.37 6.28 2.98
N ASP A 236 -16.64 6.54 3.31
CA ASP A 236 -17.74 5.59 3.07
C ASP A 236 -17.87 5.22 1.58
N LEU A 237 -17.65 6.17 0.68
CA LEU A 237 -17.71 5.94 -0.77
C LEU A 237 -16.52 5.13 -1.29
N LEU A 238 -15.31 5.40 -0.77
CA LEU A 238 -14.07 4.87 -1.30
C LEU A 238 -13.62 3.56 -0.65
N LEU A 239 -14.09 3.26 0.57
CA LEU A 239 -13.74 2.01 1.26
C LEU A 239 -14.03 0.75 0.46
N PRO A 240 -15.14 0.63 -0.27
CA PRO A 240 -15.40 -0.54 -1.13
C PRO A 240 -14.44 -0.66 -2.32
N CYS A 241 -13.72 0.42 -2.66
CA CYS A 241 -12.79 0.47 -3.79
C CYS A 241 -11.34 0.16 -3.40
N VAL A 242 -11.07 -0.22 -2.13
CA VAL A 242 -9.71 -0.47 -1.63
C VAL A 242 -9.64 -1.78 -0.86
N ASP A 243 -8.50 -2.48 -0.97
CA ASP A 243 -8.17 -3.61 -0.11
C ASP A 243 -7.37 -3.11 1.11
N THR A 244 -7.94 -3.26 2.31
CA THR A 244 -7.34 -2.71 3.53
C THR A 244 -7.69 -3.53 4.78
N ASN A 245 -6.81 -3.50 5.77
CA ASN A 245 -7.08 -4.00 7.12
C ASN A 245 -7.36 -2.88 8.14
N LEU A 246 -7.49 -1.62 7.68
CA LEU A 246 -7.91 -0.52 8.55
C LEU A 246 -9.33 -0.79 9.07
N THR A 247 -9.52 -0.63 10.36
CA THR A 247 -10.83 -0.67 10.98
C THR A 247 -11.56 0.66 10.82
N THR A 248 -12.87 0.68 11.07
CA THR A 248 -13.63 1.94 11.09
C THR A 248 -13.04 2.94 12.09
N ASP A 249 -12.58 2.46 13.26
CA ASP A 249 -11.98 3.31 14.29
C ASP A 249 -10.65 3.92 13.80
N ASP A 250 -9.79 3.13 13.13
CA ASP A 250 -8.54 3.63 12.54
C ASP A 250 -8.80 4.73 11.51
N ILE A 251 -9.83 4.55 10.68
CA ILE A 251 -10.22 5.52 9.65
C ILE A 251 -10.75 6.80 10.29
N VAL A 252 -11.58 6.69 11.32
CA VAL A 252 -12.08 7.83 12.07
C VAL A 252 -10.92 8.58 12.72
N ASP A 253 -10.00 7.88 13.37
CA ASP A 253 -8.83 8.48 14.00
C ASP A 253 -7.93 9.20 12.99
N LEU A 254 -7.69 8.61 11.81
CA LEU A 254 -6.97 9.27 10.72
C LEU A 254 -7.70 10.53 10.23
N ILE A 255 -9.01 10.48 10.03
CA ILE A 255 -9.80 11.64 9.62
C ILE A 255 -9.70 12.75 10.68
N PHE A 256 -9.80 12.41 11.97
CA PHE A 256 -9.66 13.39 13.04
C PHE A 256 -8.24 13.97 13.11
N ALA A 257 -7.21 13.16 12.96
CA ALA A 257 -5.83 13.60 12.97
C ALA A 257 -5.52 14.56 11.81
N LEU A 258 -5.99 14.23 10.60
CA LEU A 258 -5.67 14.96 9.38
C LEU A 258 -6.58 16.17 9.14
N PHE A 259 -7.85 16.14 9.59
CA PHE A 259 -8.85 17.16 9.24
C PHE A 259 -9.57 17.78 10.46
N GLY A 260 -9.41 17.20 11.65
CA GLY A 260 -10.05 17.67 12.88
C GLY A 260 -9.28 18.75 13.62
N GLN A 261 -8.05 19.03 13.24
CA GLN A 261 -7.15 19.92 13.95
C GLN A 261 -7.19 21.34 13.37
N SER A 262 -7.18 22.36 14.26
CA SER A 262 -7.05 23.78 13.86
C SER A 262 -5.61 24.16 13.47
N ARG A 263 -4.70 23.20 13.38
CA ARG A 263 -3.30 23.41 13.03
C ARG A 263 -3.02 22.90 11.62
N PRO A 264 -2.12 23.52 10.86
CA PRO A 264 -1.71 22.98 9.58
C PRO A 264 -1.05 21.62 9.79
N VAL A 265 -1.54 20.62 9.07
CA VAL A 265 -0.95 19.29 9.04
C VAL A 265 0.38 19.37 8.29
N SER A 266 1.45 18.81 8.85
CA SER A 266 2.74 18.74 8.17
C SER A 266 2.85 17.43 7.39
N PHE A 267 3.36 17.53 6.17
CA PHE A 267 3.63 16.39 5.31
C PHE A 267 5.08 16.43 4.87
N ASP A 268 5.87 15.50 5.39
CA ASP A 268 7.24 15.28 4.94
C ASP A 268 7.32 14.04 4.08
N ALA A 269 8.18 14.06 3.05
CA ALA A 269 8.27 12.97 2.10
C ALA A 269 9.70 12.68 1.68
N MET A 270 10.09 11.42 1.76
CA MET A 270 11.40 10.90 1.35
C MET A 270 11.23 9.71 0.39
N GLY A 271 12.22 9.48 -0.46
CA GLY A 271 12.27 8.30 -1.32
C GLY A 271 13.69 7.85 -1.54
N PHE A 272 13.84 6.56 -1.74
CA PHE A 272 15.13 5.95 -2.04
C PHE A 272 15.27 5.66 -3.52
N SER A 273 16.53 5.75 -4.00
CA SER A 273 16.93 5.17 -5.27
C SER A 273 17.69 3.87 -4.95
N ALA A 274 17.18 2.76 -5.40
CA ALA A 274 17.86 1.47 -5.21
C ALA A 274 19.06 1.40 -6.14
N LYS A 275 20.18 1.99 -5.76
CA LYS A 275 21.45 1.83 -6.49
C LYS A 275 21.99 0.41 -6.42
N ASP A 276 21.64 -0.36 -5.38
CA ASP A 276 22.21 -1.68 -5.08
C ASP A 276 21.17 -2.82 -5.03
N GLY A 277 19.93 -2.58 -5.45
CA GLY A 277 18.92 -3.63 -5.63
C GLY A 277 18.42 -4.31 -4.34
N VAL A 278 18.96 -4.04 -3.16
CA VAL A 278 18.58 -4.74 -1.91
C VAL A 278 18.18 -3.74 -0.84
N LEU A 279 17.08 -4.03 -0.13
CA LEU A 279 16.75 -3.34 1.12
C LEU A 279 17.74 -3.78 2.20
N ASN A 280 18.69 -2.94 2.54
CA ASN A 280 19.78 -3.25 3.45
C ASN A 280 19.68 -2.51 4.79
N ALA A 281 20.60 -2.81 5.72
CA ALA A 281 20.62 -2.23 7.05
C ALA A 281 20.80 -0.70 7.05
N GLU A 282 21.51 -0.13 6.07
CA GLU A 282 21.68 1.32 5.94
C GLU A 282 20.35 1.99 5.55
N LEU A 283 19.65 1.45 4.56
CA LEU A 283 18.31 1.87 4.17
C LEU A 283 17.32 1.74 5.34
N ALA A 284 17.42 0.66 6.12
CA ALA A 284 16.59 0.47 7.31
C ALA A 284 16.87 1.56 8.37
N ALA A 285 18.12 1.93 8.59
CA ALA A 285 18.49 2.99 9.53
C ALA A 285 17.96 4.35 9.06
N GLN A 286 18.19 4.72 7.79
CA GLN A 286 17.71 5.96 7.19
C GLN A 286 16.18 6.05 7.19
N SER A 287 15.49 4.94 6.86
CA SER A 287 14.02 4.86 6.88
C SER A 287 13.47 5.12 8.28
N ARG A 288 14.06 4.49 9.29
CA ARG A 288 13.65 4.67 10.68
C ARG A 288 13.96 6.08 11.19
N GLU A 289 15.14 6.61 10.90
CA GLU A 289 15.48 7.99 11.24
C GLU A 289 14.48 8.97 10.64
N PHE A 290 14.11 8.79 9.37
CA PHE A 290 13.11 9.63 8.72
C PHE A 290 11.72 9.47 9.33
N LEU A 291 11.24 8.24 9.53
CA LEU A 291 9.87 8.00 10.00
C LEU A 291 9.69 8.28 11.50
N TYR A 292 10.71 8.03 12.32
CA TYR A 292 10.63 8.11 13.79
C TYR A 292 11.52 9.21 14.40
N GLY A 293 12.46 9.78 13.64
CA GLY A 293 13.34 10.85 14.13
C GLY A 293 12.58 12.11 14.47
N GLY A 294 12.71 12.58 15.71
CA GLY A 294 12.02 13.77 16.23
C GLY A 294 10.88 13.49 17.22
N GLU A 295 10.68 12.23 17.61
CA GLU A 295 9.74 11.78 18.67
C GLU A 295 10.42 11.69 20.04
#